data_5da94a988c55e324aeac9cf5aea1654c
#
_entry.id   5da94a988c55e324aeac9cf5aea1654c
#
_cell.length_a   1.000
_cell.length_b   1.000
_cell.length_c   1.000
_cell.angle_alpha   90.00
_cell.angle_beta   90.00
_cell.angle_gamma   90.00
#
_symmetry.space_group_name_H-M   'P 1'
#
loop_
_entity.id
_entity.type
_entity.pdbx_description
1 polymer ?
#
loop_
_entity_poly.entity_id
_entity_poly.type
_entity_poly.pdbx_seq_one_letter_code
_entity_poly.pdbx_strand_id
1 'polypeptide(L)'
;EKDRLAILSMQGEYKVNFDFMETMGFVEDYTPPQPYQSWGTEFVIAIEDEKDFISLQHIMVMFFEQDDGTISDPIVVKHWRQDWKYQDKSISEFVGENTWERKNLSYSERKGTWSQTVYQVDDSPRYEGFGEWKHFANSSSWTSNETKRPLPRREATIRDDYDIVIGRNIHTITPNGWVHEQNNNKATLDNKVIAKEIGLARYQRIENFDWSAGYT
;
A
#
# COMPACT_ATOMS: atom_id res chain seq x y z
N GLU A 1 -17.49 10.75 9.54
CA GLU A 1 -16.87 10.37 10.81
C GLU A 1 -16.49 8.88 10.86
N LYS A 2 -17.35 7.95 10.46
CA LYS A 2 -17.03 6.51 10.45
C LYS A 2 -15.80 6.18 9.59
N ASP A 3 -15.69 6.80 8.40
CA ASP A 3 -14.54 6.61 7.51
C ASP A 3 -13.25 7.08 8.18
N ARG A 4 -13.29 8.26 8.80
CA ARG A 4 -12.16 8.83 9.52
C ARG A 4 -11.68 7.91 10.64
N LEU A 5 -12.61 7.37 11.43
CA LEU A 5 -12.27 6.40 12.48
C LEU A 5 -11.68 5.10 11.90
N ALA A 6 -12.17 4.63 10.75
CA ALA A 6 -11.60 3.47 10.07
C ALA A 6 -10.17 3.73 9.61
N ILE A 7 -9.86 4.90 9.03
CA ILE A 7 -8.51 5.29 8.64
C ILE A 7 -7.60 5.36 9.87
N LEU A 8 -8.01 6.04 10.94
CA LEU A 8 -7.23 6.17 12.17
C LEU A 8 -7.02 4.83 12.88
N SER A 9 -7.92 3.84 12.71
CA SER A 9 -7.75 2.52 13.30
C SER A 9 -6.62 1.69 12.66
N MET A 10 -6.06 2.14 11.53
CA MET A 10 -4.85 1.55 10.95
C MET A 10 -3.59 1.90 11.74
N GLN A 11 -3.63 2.86 12.68
CA GLN A 11 -2.53 3.10 13.61
C GLN A 11 -2.30 1.90 14.53
N GLY A 12 -1.06 1.68 14.91
CA GLY A 12 -0.69 0.65 15.88
C GLY A 12 0.61 -0.05 15.54
N GLU A 13 0.88 -1.11 16.26
CA GLU A 13 2.12 -1.89 16.24
C GLU A 13 1.83 -3.27 15.66
N TYR A 14 2.56 -3.66 14.61
CA TYR A 14 2.20 -4.81 13.79
C TYR A 14 3.38 -5.71 13.44
N LYS A 15 3.10 -7.01 13.34
CA LYS A 15 3.79 -7.89 12.41
C LYS A 15 3.07 -7.81 11.08
N VAL A 16 3.80 -7.53 10.03
CA VAL A 16 3.27 -7.43 8.66
C VAL A 16 3.80 -8.58 7.84
N ASN A 17 2.92 -9.30 7.14
CA ASN A 17 3.29 -10.29 6.14
C ASN A 17 2.92 -9.76 4.77
N PHE A 18 3.86 -9.84 3.83
CA PHE A 18 3.72 -9.43 2.44
C PHE A 18 3.73 -10.66 1.56
N ASP A 19 2.64 -10.93 0.87
CA ASP A 19 2.48 -12.03 -0.06
C ASP A 19 2.09 -11.49 -1.44
N PHE A 20 2.87 -11.80 -2.47
CA PHE A 20 2.57 -11.43 -3.85
C PHE A 20 2.70 -12.65 -4.73
N MET A 21 1.67 -12.89 -5.55
CA MET A 21 1.62 -14.03 -6.43
C MET A 21 1.04 -13.65 -7.80
N GLU A 22 1.76 -13.94 -8.85
CA GLU A 22 1.18 -13.92 -10.18
C GLU A 22 0.30 -15.15 -10.38
N THR A 23 -0.97 -14.92 -10.70
CA THR A 23 -1.97 -15.98 -10.80
C THR A 23 -2.12 -16.53 -12.20
N MET A 24 -1.83 -15.72 -13.21
CA MET A 24 -1.89 -16.12 -14.63
C MET A 24 -1.07 -15.18 -15.51
N GLY A 25 -0.57 -15.71 -16.63
CA GLY A 25 0.01 -14.95 -17.73
C GLY A 25 -0.97 -14.83 -18.91
N PHE A 26 -0.78 -13.81 -19.73
CA PHE A 26 -1.61 -13.49 -20.91
C PHE A 26 -0.80 -13.45 -22.21
N VAL A 27 0.47 -13.82 -22.16
CA VAL A 27 1.34 -13.97 -23.33
C VAL A 27 1.75 -15.42 -23.49
N GLU A 28 2.06 -15.82 -24.73
CA GLU A 28 2.46 -17.19 -25.06
C GLU A 28 3.72 -17.59 -24.26
N ASP A 29 3.78 -18.82 -23.80
CA ASP A 29 4.88 -19.40 -23.01
C ASP A 29 5.19 -18.70 -21.68
N TYR A 30 4.29 -17.84 -21.18
CA TYR A 30 4.49 -17.18 -19.89
C TYR A 30 4.43 -18.15 -18.73
N THR A 31 5.47 -18.14 -17.92
CA THR A 31 5.52 -18.92 -16.68
C THR A 31 5.56 -17.95 -15.49
N PRO A 32 4.52 -17.94 -14.63
CA PRO A 32 4.53 -17.12 -13.42
C PRO A 32 5.76 -17.44 -12.55
N PRO A 33 6.44 -16.42 -12.01
CA PRO A 33 7.54 -16.63 -11.07
C PRO A 33 7.02 -17.23 -9.75
N GLN A 34 7.94 -17.72 -8.91
CA GLN A 34 7.59 -18.15 -7.57
C GLN A 34 6.97 -16.99 -6.78
N PRO A 35 5.97 -17.27 -5.93
CA PRO A 35 5.39 -16.24 -5.07
C PRO A 35 6.45 -15.54 -4.22
N TYR A 36 6.36 -14.21 -4.15
CA TYR A 36 7.20 -13.42 -3.25
C TYR A 36 6.55 -13.37 -1.87
N GLN A 37 7.30 -13.76 -0.86
CA GLN A 37 6.88 -13.70 0.54
C GLN A 37 7.94 -13.02 1.39
N SER A 38 7.53 -12.09 2.23
CA SER A 38 8.38 -11.45 3.24
C SER A 38 7.55 -11.01 4.44
N TRP A 39 8.24 -10.63 5.50
CA TRP A 39 7.58 -10.07 6.68
C TRP A 39 8.48 -9.04 7.37
N GLY A 40 7.89 -8.24 8.23
CA GLY A 40 8.60 -7.29 9.06
C GLY A 40 7.75 -6.86 10.25
N THR A 41 8.36 -6.10 11.12
CA THR A 41 7.70 -5.42 12.24
C THR A 41 7.60 -3.93 11.91
N GLU A 42 6.40 -3.38 12.02
CA GLU A 42 6.11 -2.03 11.57
C GLU A 42 5.10 -1.37 12.51
N PHE A 43 5.34 -0.13 12.91
CA PHE A 43 4.30 0.65 13.56
C PHE A 43 3.82 1.79 12.66
N VAL A 44 2.55 2.13 12.82
CA VAL A 44 1.86 3.15 12.03
C VAL A 44 1.37 4.24 12.96
N ILE A 45 1.76 5.47 12.67
CA ILE A 45 1.36 6.66 13.44
C ILE A 45 0.69 7.69 12.54
N ALA A 46 -0.32 8.37 13.06
CA ALA A 46 -0.86 9.57 12.43
C ALA A 46 0.11 10.74 12.70
N ILE A 47 0.67 11.29 11.63
CA ILE A 47 1.49 12.51 11.68
C ILE A 47 0.67 13.76 11.41
N GLU A 48 -0.48 13.61 10.77
CA GLU A 48 -1.52 14.63 10.64
C GLU A 48 -2.90 14.00 10.85
N ASP A 49 -3.76 14.68 11.58
CA ASP A 49 -5.11 14.23 11.91
C ASP A 49 -6.07 15.42 11.90
N GLU A 50 -6.54 15.78 10.72
CA GLU A 50 -7.53 16.82 10.51
C GLU A 50 -8.87 16.22 10.08
N LYS A 51 -9.92 17.02 10.09
CA LYS A 51 -11.28 16.60 9.73
C LYS A 51 -11.37 15.92 8.36
N ASP A 52 -10.72 16.52 7.37
CA ASP A 52 -10.81 16.15 5.97
C ASP A 52 -9.46 15.65 5.41
N PHE A 53 -8.44 15.50 6.27
CA PHE A 53 -7.12 15.04 5.91
C PHE A 53 -6.46 14.25 7.04
N ILE A 54 -5.90 13.09 6.72
CA ILE A 54 -5.15 12.24 7.65
C ILE A 54 -3.90 11.76 6.94
N SER A 55 -2.75 11.88 7.60
CA SER A 55 -1.48 11.32 7.11
C SER A 55 -0.97 10.27 8.08
N LEU A 56 -0.77 9.05 7.57
CA LEU A 56 -0.25 7.90 8.33
C LEU A 56 1.15 7.55 7.86
N GLN A 57 2.14 7.65 8.76
CA GLN A 57 3.51 7.24 8.51
C GLN A 57 3.73 5.82 9.03
N HIS A 58 4.34 5.01 8.20
CA HIS A 58 4.78 3.65 8.50
C HIS A 58 6.27 3.63 8.80
N ILE A 59 6.66 3.01 9.90
CA ILE A 59 8.05 2.93 10.34
C ILE A 59 8.36 1.46 10.69
N MET A 60 9.36 0.90 10.04
CA MET A 60 9.84 -0.45 10.35
C MET A 60 10.89 -0.38 11.45
N VAL A 61 10.79 -1.29 12.41
CA VAL A 61 11.81 -1.56 13.42
C VAL A 61 12.12 -3.04 13.37
N MET A 62 13.34 -3.39 13.02
CA MET A 62 13.74 -4.76 12.75
C MET A 62 14.97 -5.14 13.56
N PHE A 63 15.00 -6.37 14.05
CA PHE A 63 16.16 -7.01 14.67
C PHE A 63 16.53 -8.26 13.88
N PHE A 64 17.79 -8.52 13.75
CA PHE A 64 18.30 -9.68 13.03
C PHE A 64 19.17 -10.55 13.93
N GLU A 65 19.02 -11.86 13.85
CA GLU A 65 19.95 -12.79 14.44
C GLU A 65 21.23 -12.79 13.59
N GLN A 66 22.39 -12.60 14.25
CA GLN A 66 23.72 -12.61 13.63
C GLN A 66 24.28 -14.02 13.59
N ASP A 67 25.34 -14.25 12.82
CA ASP A 67 25.96 -15.57 12.65
C ASP A 67 26.47 -16.17 13.97
N ASP A 68 26.78 -15.35 14.97
CA ASP A 68 27.22 -15.77 16.31
C ASP A 68 26.05 -16.00 17.27
N GLY A 69 24.80 -15.91 16.81
CA GLY A 69 23.58 -16.08 17.61
C GLY A 69 23.19 -14.87 18.45
N THR A 70 23.91 -13.76 18.34
CA THR A 70 23.51 -12.49 18.98
C THR A 70 22.42 -11.78 18.17
N ILE A 71 21.66 -10.92 18.83
CA ILE A 71 20.68 -10.07 18.16
C ILE A 71 21.33 -8.73 17.81
N SER A 72 21.10 -8.26 16.60
CA SER A 72 21.61 -6.97 16.14
C SER A 72 21.04 -5.81 16.94
N ASP A 73 21.68 -4.65 16.87
CA ASP A 73 21.03 -3.40 17.20
C ASP A 73 19.78 -3.20 16.33
N PRO A 74 18.76 -2.47 16.79
CA PRO A 74 17.55 -2.21 16.01
C PRO A 74 17.88 -1.43 14.73
N ILE A 75 17.34 -1.90 13.61
CA ILE A 75 17.38 -1.18 12.33
C ILE A 75 16.02 -0.49 12.16
N VAL A 76 16.06 0.84 12.14
CA VAL A 76 14.86 1.67 11.97
C VAL A 76 14.82 2.21 10.54
N VAL A 77 13.71 2.00 9.85
CA VAL A 77 13.51 2.46 8.48
C VAL A 77 12.18 3.18 8.37
N LYS A 78 12.22 4.47 7.99
CA LYS A 78 11.03 5.13 7.45
C LYS A 78 10.58 4.32 6.24
N HIS A 79 9.38 3.77 6.28
CA HIS A 79 8.91 2.88 5.22
C HIS A 79 8.08 3.67 4.19
N TRP A 80 6.79 3.61 4.22
CA TRP A 80 5.92 4.33 3.31
C TRP A 80 4.96 5.22 4.09
N ARG A 81 4.34 6.16 3.38
CA ARG A 81 3.32 7.04 3.96
C ARG A 81 2.06 6.97 3.12
N GLN A 82 0.91 7.07 3.78
CA GLN A 82 -0.38 7.18 3.12
C GLN A 82 -1.11 8.42 3.62
N ASP A 83 -1.43 9.30 2.68
CA ASP A 83 -2.21 10.51 2.92
C ASP A 83 -3.64 10.27 2.44
N TRP A 84 -4.60 10.51 3.32
CA TRP A 84 -6.02 10.33 3.07
C TRP A 84 -6.71 11.68 3.03
N LYS A 85 -7.49 11.96 1.97
CA LYS A 85 -8.19 13.23 1.82
C LYS A 85 -9.64 13.04 1.42
N TYR A 86 -10.53 13.70 2.17
CA TYR A 86 -11.97 13.61 1.93
C TYR A 86 -12.39 14.48 0.75
N GLN A 87 -13.17 13.89 -0.17
CA GLN A 87 -13.70 14.55 -1.38
C GLN A 87 -12.64 15.31 -2.17
N ASP A 88 -11.48 14.70 -2.38
CA ASP A 88 -10.40 15.32 -3.13
C ASP A 88 -10.86 15.76 -4.52
N LYS A 89 -10.40 16.92 -4.96
CA LYS A 89 -10.78 17.51 -6.25
C LYS A 89 -9.97 16.96 -7.42
N SER A 90 -8.85 16.33 -7.15
CA SER A 90 -7.95 15.79 -8.17
C SER A 90 -7.04 14.73 -7.60
N ILE A 91 -6.63 13.78 -8.44
CA ILE A 91 -5.64 12.76 -8.15
C ILE A 91 -4.50 12.83 -9.17
N SER A 92 -3.34 12.30 -8.79
CA SER A 92 -2.18 12.12 -9.66
C SER A 92 -2.18 10.71 -10.21
N GLU A 93 -2.32 10.55 -11.51
CA GLU A 93 -2.29 9.24 -12.20
C GLU A 93 -0.91 9.03 -12.83
N PHE A 94 -0.28 7.90 -12.55
CA PHE A 94 0.99 7.51 -13.19
C PHE A 94 0.73 7.13 -14.66
N VAL A 95 1.49 7.73 -15.57
CA VAL A 95 1.33 7.50 -17.02
C VAL A 95 2.55 6.84 -17.68
N GLY A 96 3.53 6.42 -16.88
CA GLY A 96 4.79 5.85 -17.36
C GLY A 96 5.95 6.85 -17.30
N GLU A 97 7.18 6.39 -17.60
CA GLU A 97 8.39 7.21 -17.74
C GLU A 97 8.62 8.22 -16.57
N ASN A 98 8.35 7.79 -15.33
CA ASN A 98 8.40 8.63 -14.13
C ASN A 98 7.52 9.89 -14.18
N THR A 99 6.42 9.82 -14.92
CA THR A 99 5.50 10.95 -15.13
C THR A 99 4.15 10.67 -14.48
N TRP A 100 3.61 11.69 -13.81
CA TRP A 100 2.25 11.71 -13.26
C TRP A 100 1.44 12.83 -13.88
N GLU A 101 0.23 12.52 -14.31
CA GLU A 101 -0.73 13.49 -14.80
C GLU A 101 -1.78 13.78 -13.74
N ARG A 102 -2.15 15.07 -13.62
CA ARG A 102 -3.21 15.48 -12.71
C ARG A 102 -4.58 15.28 -13.36
N LYS A 103 -5.37 14.41 -12.78
CA LYS A 103 -6.76 14.16 -13.17
C LYS A 103 -7.72 14.88 -12.23
N ASN A 104 -8.53 15.78 -12.75
CA ASN A 104 -9.57 16.43 -11.98
C ASN A 104 -10.79 15.51 -11.84
N LEU A 105 -11.32 15.41 -10.62
CA LEU A 105 -12.51 14.62 -10.30
C LEU A 105 -13.76 15.51 -10.32
N SER A 106 -14.78 15.06 -11.03
CA SER A 106 -16.10 15.67 -10.99
C SER A 106 -16.71 15.55 -9.59
N TYR A 107 -17.74 16.36 -9.31
CA TYR A 107 -18.42 16.27 -8.02
C TYR A 107 -19.02 14.87 -7.77
N SER A 108 -19.56 14.22 -8.80
CA SER A 108 -20.15 12.88 -8.72
C SER A 108 -19.11 11.81 -8.40
N GLU A 109 -17.88 11.92 -8.90
CA GLU A 109 -16.78 10.97 -8.61
C GLU A 109 -16.27 11.13 -7.19
N ARG A 110 -16.12 12.34 -6.68
CA ARG A 110 -15.52 12.59 -5.35
C ARG A 110 -16.50 12.63 -4.19
N LYS A 111 -17.81 12.76 -4.44
CA LYS A 111 -18.81 12.87 -3.38
C LYS A 111 -18.82 11.63 -2.48
N GLY A 112 -18.54 11.82 -1.19
CA GLY A 112 -18.52 10.75 -0.19
C GLY A 112 -17.29 9.84 -0.25
N THR A 113 -16.28 10.16 -1.08
CA THR A 113 -15.05 9.37 -1.22
C THR A 113 -13.90 9.95 -0.41
N TRP A 114 -12.93 9.10 -0.12
CA TRP A 114 -11.60 9.46 0.33
C TRP A 114 -10.59 9.09 -0.76
N SER A 115 -9.69 10.00 -1.11
CA SER A 115 -8.49 9.63 -1.86
C SER A 115 -7.43 9.09 -0.91
N GLN A 116 -6.59 8.19 -1.44
CA GLN A 116 -5.36 7.73 -0.80
C GLN A 116 -4.20 8.03 -1.73
N THR A 117 -3.25 8.85 -1.28
CA THR A 117 -1.95 9.04 -1.93
C THR A 117 -0.91 8.22 -1.19
N VAL A 118 -0.20 7.36 -1.89
CA VAL A 118 0.89 6.56 -1.33
C VAL A 118 2.24 7.15 -1.74
N TYR A 119 3.10 7.35 -0.75
CA TYR A 119 4.45 7.87 -0.92
C TYR A 119 5.49 6.80 -0.59
N GLN A 120 6.61 6.84 -1.28
CA GLN A 120 7.75 5.97 -1.06
C GLN A 120 8.60 6.46 0.13
N VAL A 121 9.68 5.74 0.43
CA VAL A 121 10.61 6.02 1.53
C VAL A 121 11.22 7.43 1.43
N ASP A 122 11.41 7.93 0.22
CA ASP A 122 11.98 9.25 -0.12
C ASP A 122 10.92 10.35 -0.31
N ASP A 123 9.67 10.08 0.12
CA ASP A 123 8.50 10.94 -0.08
C ASP A 123 8.13 11.22 -1.55
N SER A 124 8.68 10.48 -2.49
CA SER A 124 8.20 10.56 -3.87
C SER A 124 6.83 9.88 -4.02
N PRO A 125 5.92 10.41 -4.84
CA PRO A 125 4.61 9.79 -5.06
C PRO A 125 4.78 8.42 -5.74
N ARG A 126 3.99 7.45 -5.31
CA ARG A 126 3.95 6.14 -5.92
C ARG A 126 2.68 5.92 -6.72
N TYR A 127 1.54 6.13 -6.13
CA TYR A 127 0.24 6.11 -6.79
C TYR A 127 -0.80 6.84 -5.93
N GLU A 128 -1.89 7.20 -6.56
CA GLU A 128 -3.04 7.81 -5.92
C GLU A 128 -4.33 7.19 -6.46
N GLY A 129 -5.32 7.02 -5.59
CA GLY A 129 -6.64 6.54 -5.95
C GLY A 129 -7.70 7.11 -5.03
N PHE A 130 -8.96 6.98 -5.41
CA PHE A 130 -10.10 7.41 -4.60
C PHE A 130 -11.17 6.32 -4.56
N GLY A 131 -11.97 6.31 -3.49
CA GLY A 131 -13.02 5.34 -3.31
C GLY A 131 -13.85 5.60 -2.06
N GLU A 132 -14.84 4.75 -1.85
CA GLU A 132 -15.77 4.82 -0.74
C GLU A 132 -15.41 3.80 0.35
N TRP A 133 -15.57 4.22 1.60
CA TRP A 133 -15.61 3.31 2.74
C TRP A 133 -16.99 2.65 2.86
N LYS A 134 -17.02 1.36 3.08
CA LYS A 134 -18.20 0.58 3.41
C LYS A 134 -18.05 0.00 4.82
N HIS A 135 -19.08 0.18 5.63
CA HIS A 135 -19.07 -0.24 7.03
C HIS A 135 -20.08 -1.38 7.27
N PHE A 136 -19.57 -2.44 7.86
CA PHE A 136 -20.33 -3.60 8.31
C PHE A 136 -20.31 -3.65 9.85
N ALA A 137 -21.04 -4.60 10.46
CA ALA A 137 -21.13 -4.67 11.91
C ALA A 137 -19.79 -4.87 12.63
N ASN A 138 -18.83 -5.54 11.98
CA ASN A 138 -17.54 -5.93 12.56
C ASN A 138 -16.33 -5.63 11.65
N SER A 139 -16.52 -4.91 10.57
CA SER A 139 -15.44 -4.55 9.65
C SER A 139 -15.76 -3.27 8.88
N SER A 140 -14.73 -2.60 8.42
CA SER A 140 -14.83 -1.48 7.47
C SER A 140 -13.89 -1.73 6.32
N SER A 141 -14.33 -1.46 5.10
CA SER A 141 -13.51 -1.68 3.91
C SER A 141 -13.59 -0.50 2.95
N TRP A 142 -12.44 -0.09 2.43
CA TRP A 142 -12.30 0.90 1.37
C TRP A 142 -11.78 0.22 0.11
N THR A 143 -12.32 0.61 -1.05
CA THR A 143 -11.87 0.09 -2.34
C THR A 143 -11.61 1.27 -3.26
N SER A 144 -10.39 1.32 -3.85
CA SER A 144 -10.03 2.37 -4.81
C SER A 144 -10.72 2.17 -6.16
N ASN A 145 -10.80 3.26 -6.93
CA ASN A 145 -10.87 3.16 -8.38
C ASN A 145 -9.68 2.36 -8.91
N GLU A 146 -9.62 2.10 -10.21
CA GLU A 146 -8.43 1.55 -10.84
C GLU A 146 -7.30 2.58 -10.78
N THR A 147 -6.16 2.18 -10.24
CA THR A 147 -4.96 3.01 -10.09
C THR A 147 -3.86 2.51 -11.01
N LYS A 148 -2.99 3.40 -11.41
CA LYS A 148 -1.77 3.10 -12.17
C LYS A 148 -0.55 3.48 -11.34
N ARG A 149 0.48 2.65 -11.37
CA ARG A 149 1.71 2.87 -10.61
C ARG A 149 2.93 2.27 -11.30
N PRO A 150 4.14 2.81 -11.00
CA PRO A 150 5.39 2.23 -11.49
C PRO A 150 5.60 0.81 -10.94
N LEU A 151 6.55 0.10 -11.55
CA LEU A 151 6.97 -1.23 -11.11
C LEU A 151 7.37 -1.22 -9.63
N PRO A 152 7.09 -2.29 -8.88
CA PRO A 152 7.59 -2.42 -7.52
C PRO A 152 9.13 -2.50 -7.52
N ARG A 153 9.77 -2.00 -6.46
CA ARG A 153 11.25 -1.99 -6.34
C ARG A 153 11.87 -3.36 -6.56
N ARG A 154 11.21 -4.43 -6.08
CA ARG A 154 11.69 -5.81 -6.25
C ARG A 154 11.76 -6.26 -7.71
N GLU A 155 11.11 -5.57 -8.63
CA GLU A 155 11.03 -5.93 -10.04
C GLU A 155 11.64 -4.88 -10.97
N ALA A 156 11.71 -3.64 -10.55
CA ALA A 156 12.13 -2.51 -11.39
C ALA A 156 13.54 -2.65 -12.03
N THR A 157 14.40 -3.50 -11.46
CA THR A 157 15.76 -3.74 -11.96
C THR A 157 15.94 -5.11 -12.62
N ILE A 158 14.92 -5.98 -12.59
CA ILE A 158 15.01 -7.36 -13.07
C ILE A 158 13.93 -7.73 -14.09
N ARG A 159 12.92 -6.88 -14.26
CA ARG A 159 11.82 -7.06 -15.21
C ARG A 159 11.83 -5.93 -16.23
N ASP A 160 11.72 -6.31 -17.50
CA ASP A 160 11.64 -5.41 -18.66
C ASP A 160 10.49 -5.75 -19.61
N ASP A 161 9.63 -6.69 -19.20
CA ASP A 161 8.51 -7.20 -19.99
C ASP A 161 7.20 -6.43 -19.75
N TYR A 162 7.18 -5.52 -18.77
CA TYR A 162 6.05 -4.63 -18.50
C TYR A 162 6.52 -3.29 -17.91
N ASP A 163 5.69 -2.25 -18.04
CA ASP A 163 6.03 -0.85 -17.71
C ASP A 163 5.22 -0.29 -16.56
N ILE A 164 4.04 -0.85 -16.31
CA ILE A 164 3.04 -0.26 -15.41
C ILE A 164 2.24 -1.35 -14.71
N VAL A 165 1.88 -1.08 -13.46
CA VAL A 165 0.91 -1.89 -12.72
C VAL A 165 -0.41 -1.17 -12.68
N ILE A 166 -1.45 -1.81 -13.20
CA ILE A 166 -2.83 -1.30 -13.24
C ILE A 166 -3.67 -2.14 -12.30
N GLY A 167 -4.26 -1.54 -11.27
CA GLY A 167 -5.01 -2.36 -10.31
C GLY A 167 -5.80 -1.58 -9.27
N ARG A 168 -6.47 -2.34 -8.42
CA ARG A 168 -7.28 -1.83 -7.33
C ARG A 168 -6.67 -2.16 -5.99
N ASN A 169 -6.82 -1.24 -5.06
CA ASN A 169 -6.38 -1.37 -3.69
C ASN A 169 -7.61 -1.48 -2.78
N ILE A 170 -7.57 -2.42 -1.86
CA ILE A 170 -8.62 -2.62 -0.86
C ILE A 170 -7.97 -2.59 0.51
N HIS A 171 -8.46 -1.71 1.39
CA HIS A 171 -8.06 -1.69 2.80
C HIS A 171 -9.23 -2.16 3.64
N THR A 172 -9.05 -3.25 4.38
CA THR A 172 -10.09 -3.82 5.26
C THR A 172 -9.61 -3.81 6.70
N ILE A 173 -10.37 -3.13 7.55
CA ILE A 173 -10.14 -3.09 8.99
C ILE A 173 -10.75 -4.33 9.63
N THR A 174 -9.98 -5.00 10.48
CA THR A 174 -10.37 -6.20 11.21
C THR A 174 -10.20 -5.96 12.73
N PRO A 175 -10.76 -6.82 13.61
CA PRO A 175 -10.59 -6.67 15.05
C PRO A 175 -9.12 -6.63 15.53
N ASN A 176 -8.22 -7.36 14.85
CA ASN A 176 -6.82 -7.51 15.24
C ASN A 176 -5.82 -6.77 14.34
N GLY A 177 -6.30 -5.83 13.53
CA GLY A 177 -5.43 -5.09 12.61
C GLY A 177 -6.13 -4.72 11.31
N TRP A 178 -5.44 -4.86 10.19
CA TRP A 178 -6.01 -4.55 8.88
C TRP A 178 -5.26 -5.27 7.76
N VAL A 179 -5.88 -5.28 6.60
CA VAL A 179 -5.35 -5.95 5.41
C VAL A 179 -5.38 -4.97 4.24
N HIS A 180 -4.28 -4.93 3.48
CA HIS A 180 -4.20 -4.29 2.18
C HIS A 180 -4.17 -5.38 1.09
N GLU A 181 -5.25 -5.48 0.34
CA GLU A 181 -5.35 -6.37 -0.82
C GLU A 181 -5.11 -5.57 -2.09
N GLN A 182 -4.45 -6.19 -3.05
CA GLN A 182 -4.16 -5.62 -4.36
C GLN A 182 -4.55 -6.61 -5.44
N ASN A 183 -5.28 -6.13 -6.44
CA ASN A 183 -5.63 -6.90 -7.62
C ASN A 183 -5.06 -6.18 -8.84
N ASN A 184 -3.93 -6.66 -9.32
CA ASN A 184 -3.05 -5.98 -10.25
C ASN A 184 -2.98 -6.69 -11.60
N ASN A 185 -2.93 -5.89 -12.66
CA ASN A 185 -2.47 -6.31 -13.97
C ASN A 185 -1.09 -5.67 -14.22
N LYS A 186 -0.11 -6.47 -14.58
CA LYS A 186 1.19 -6.01 -15.09
C LYS A 186 1.03 -5.79 -16.58
N ALA A 187 1.25 -4.59 -17.07
CA ALA A 187 0.96 -4.21 -18.44
C ALA A 187 2.06 -3.33 -19.05
N THR A 188 2.13 -3.30 -20.35
CA THR A 188 2.91 -2.34 -21.12
C THR A 188 2.17 -1.00 -21.20
N LEU A 189 2.85 0.07 -21.62
CA LEU A 189 2.23 1.41 -21.72
C LEU A 189 1.12 1.46 -22.79
N ASP A 190 1.14 0.58 -23.79
CA ASP A 190 0.06 0.40 -24.77
C ASP A 190 -1.10 -0.47 -24.27
N ASN A 191 -1.13 -0.75 -22.94
CA ASN A 191 -2.16 -1.54 -22.24
C ASN A 191 -2.21 -3.03 -22.59
N LYS A 192 -1.16 -3.61 -23.13
CA LYS A 192 -1.06 -5.07 -23.28
C LYS A 192 -0.80 -5.68 -21.90
N VAL A 193 -1.73 -6.48 -21.39
CA VAL A 193 -1.56 -7.17 -20.11
C VAL A 193 -0.63 -8.38 -20.31
N ILE A 194 0.40 -8.46 -19.46
CA ILE A 194 1.38 -9.56 -19.43
C ILE A 194 0.99 -10.61 -18.41
N ALA A 195 0.67 -10.17 -17.18
CA ALA A 195 0.31 -11.07 -16.10
C ALA A 195 -0.68 -10.41 -15.13
N LYS A 196 -1.39 -11.24 -14.37
CA LYS A 196 -2.21 -10.84 -13.25
C LYS A 196 -1.54 -11.21 -11.94
N GLU A 197 -1.44 -10.26 -11.02
CA GLU A 197 -0.88 -10.44 -9.68
C GLU A 197 -1.92 -10.15 -8.59
N ILE A 198 -1.95 -10.97 -7.56
CA ILE A 198 -2.61 -10.68 -6.30
C ILE A 198 -1.54 -10.34 -5.26
N GLY A 199 -1.71 -9.20 -4.60
CA GLY A 199 -0.90 -8.78 -3.48
C GLY A 199 -1.71 -8.75 -2.19
N LEU A 200 -1.09 -9.16 -1.09
CA LEU A 200 -1.71 -9.16 0.23
C LEU A 200 -0.67 -8.71 1.26
N ALA A 201 -0.96 -7.61 1.95
CA ALA A 201 -0.21 -7.19 3.12
C ALA A 201 -1.14 -7.28 4.34
N ARG A 202 -0.79 -8.15 5.29
CA ARG A 202 -1.57 -8.40 6.50
C ARG A 202 -0.87 -7.78 7.70
N TYR A 203 -1.50 -6.79 8.29
CA TYR A 203 -1.08 -6.07 9.49
C TYR A 203 -1.77 -6.68 10.71
N GLN A 204 -1.04 -7.51 11.43
CA GLN A 204 -1.52 -8.17 12.65
C GLN A 204 -0.91 -7.49 13.86
N ARG A 205 -1.75 -6.99 14.79
CA ARG A 205 -1.28 -6.39 16.05
C ARG A 205 -0.47 -7.41 16.84
N ILE A 206 0.66 -6.93 17.39
CA ILE A 206 1.52 -7.73 18.26
C ILE A 206 1.77 -6.99 19.57
N GLU A 207 2.08 -7.74 20.60
CA GLU A 207 2.45 -7.26 21.92
C GLU A 207 3.90 -7.68 22.24
N ASN A 208 4.51 -7.07 23.26
CA ASN A 208 5.83 -7.44 23.77
C ASN A 208 6.99 -7.32 22.76
N PHE A 209 6.90 -6.39 21.83
CA PHE A 209 8.00 -6.03 20.93
C PHE A 209 8.59 -4.67 21.35
N ASP A 210 9.91 -4.51 21.30
CA ASP A 210 10.57 -3.26 21.64
C ASP A 210 10.56 -2.27 20.48
N TRP A 211 9.70 -1.27 20.57
CA TRP A 211 9.55 -0.19 19.59
C TRP A 211 10.36 1.06 19.92
N SER A 212 11.08 1.08 21.03
CA SER A 212 11.71 2.30 21.58
C SER A 212 12.64 3.02 20.59
N ALA A 213 13.39 2.27 19.80
CA ALA A 213 14.28 2.82 18.78
C ALA A 213 13.54 3.56 17.64
N GLY A 214 12.29 3.20 17.36
CA GLY A 214 11.49 3.81 16.32
C GLY A 214 10.83 5.13 16.73
N TYR A 215 10.74 5.42 18.02
CA TYR A 215 10.16 6.65 18.57
C TYR A 215 11.18 7.78 18.79
N THR A 216 12.45 7.54 18.55
CA THR A 216 13.55 8.52 18.62
C THR A 216 13.89 9.11 17.27
#